data_7ae1621368f5a0fc20b21cd98713fcf8
#
_entry.id   7ae1621368f5a0fc20b21cd98713fcf8
#
_cell.length_a   1.000
_cell.length_b   1.000
_cell.length_c   1.000
_cell.angle_alpha   90.00
_cell.angle_beta   90.00
_cell.angle_gamma   90.00
#
_symmetry.space_group_name_H-M   'P 1'
#
loop_
_entity.id
_entity.type
_entity.pdbx_description
1 polymer ?
#
loop_
_entity_poly.entity_id
_entity_poly.type
_entity_poly.pdbx_seq_one_letter_code
_entity_poly.pdbx_strand_id
1 'polypeptide(L)'
;MEPNMKVDRKETLRYLGCRGQEIDSQTERLLNEVAEELERDSAPKSVYQEFPCKTEGDEVLIGGYRIKSANLAKNLEGCGYAVLLAATIGRAADFMVKKYSITNMAKAAITQAAVAAYIETYVDEVQASIQKEPAKRGLSLRNG
;
A
#
# COMPACT_ATOMS: atom_id res chain seq x y z
N MET A 1 -0.59 -5.97 17.73
CA MET A 1 0.60 -6.73 17.33
C MET A 1 1.44 -5.93 16.35
N GLU A 2 2.68 -5.76 16.69
CA GLU A 2 3.59 -5.05 15.82
C GLU A 2 3.89 -5.93 14.59
N PRO A 3 3.60 -5.44 13.40
CA PRO A 3 3.96 -6.20 12.21
C PRO A 3 5.48 -6.21 12.07
N ASN A 4 6.04 -7.40 11.97
CA ASN A 4 7.47 -7.54 11.72
C ASN A 4 7.72 -7.47 10.22
N MET A 5 7.24 -6.38 9.63
CA MET A 5 7.29 -6.15 8.19
C MET A 5 8.68 -5.76 7.73
N LYS A 6 9.06 -6.26 6.56
CA LYS A 6 10.32 -5.93 5.91
C LYS A 6 10.06 -5.20 4.61
N VAL A 7 10.98 -4.31 4.25
CA VAL A 7 10.94 -3.67 2.93
C VAL A 7 11.25 -4.72 1.87
N ASP A 8 10.37 -4.86 0.90
CA ASP A 8 10.55 -5.81 -0.19
C ASP A 8 11.58 -5.24 -1.16
N ARG A 9 12.77 -5.84 -1.18
CA ARG A 9 13.89 -5.39 -2.01
C ARG A 9 13.55 -5.48 -3.50
N LYS A 10 12.93 -6.56 -3.92
CA LYS A 10 12.56 -6.77 -5.32
C LYS A 10 11.58 -5.73 -5.81
N GLU A 11 10.56 -5.44 -5.02
CA GLU A 11 9.57 -4.42 -5.36
C GLU A 11 10.17 -3.03 -5.34
N THR A 12 11.06 -2.74 -4.39
CA THR A 12 11.75 -1.46 -4.34
C THR A 12 12.57 -1.23 -5.61
N LEU A 13 13.28 -2.26 -6.06
CA LEU A 13 14.06 -2.16 -7.29
C LEU A 13 13.17 -2.00 -8.51
N ARG A 14 12.00 -2.63 -8.50
CA ARG A 14 11.02 -2.45 -9.57
C ARG A 14 10.55 -1.00 -9.66
N TYR A 15 10.25 -0.38 -8.53
CA TYR A 15 9.87 1.04 -8.51
C TYR A 15 11.00 1.97 -8.94
N LEU A 16 12.25 1.57 -8.73
CA LEU A 16 13.41 2.32 -9.21
C LEU A 16 13.69 2.11 -10.71
N GLY A 17 12.98 1.19 -11.33
CA GLY A 17 13.21 0.88 -12.74
C GLY A 17 14.32 -0.13 -12.99
N CYS A 18 14.82 -0.77 -11.95
CA CYS A 18 15.89 -1.76 -12.04
C CYS A 18 15.29 -3.16 -12.17
N ARG A 19 15.10 -3.62 -13.40
CA ARG A 19 14.52 -4.94 -13.66
C ARG A 19 15.61 -5.94 -14.05
N GLY A 20 15.93 -6.83 -13.11
CA GLY A 20 16.89 -7.88 -13.36
C GLY A 20 18.31 -7.40 -13.61
N GLN A 21 18.58 -6.14 -13.35
CA GLN A 21 19.91 -5.55 -13.47
C GLN A 21 20.66 -5.65 -12.15
N GLU A 22 21.95 -5.81 -12.25
CA GLU A 22 22.79 -5.70 -11.07
C GLU A 22 22.90 -4.25 -10.66
N ILE A 23 22.80 -3.99 -9.37
CA ILE A 23 23.00 -2.65 -8.83
C ILE A 23 24.41 -2.56 -8.23
N ASP A 24 24.98 -1.35 -8.23
CA ASP A 24 26.32 -1.18 -7.68
C ASP A 24 26.29 -1.27 -6.16
N SER A 25 27.48 -1.40 -5.57
CA SER A 25 27.62 -1.56 -4.12
C SER A 25 27.14 -0.35 -3.34
N GLN A 26 27.25 0.85 -3.93
CA GLN A 26 26.77 2.06 -3.28
C GLN A 26 25.25 2.09 -3.23
N THR A 27 24.59 1.73 -4.31
CA THR A 27 23.13 1.64 -4.35
C THR A 27 22.62 0.58 -3.37
N GLU A 28 23.28 -0.56 -3.31
CA GLU A 28 22.94 -1.63 -2.37
C GLU A 28 23.04 -1.15 -0.94
N ARG A 29 24.10 -0.42 -0.62
CA ARG A 29 24.31 0.13 0.73
C ARG A 29 23.21 1.14 1.09
N LEU A 30 22.88 2.05 0.16
CA LEU A 30 21.83 3.03 0.38
C LEU A 30 20.48 2.36 0.55
N LEU A 31 20.21 1.34 -0.24
CA LEU A 31 18.97 0.58 -0.14
C LEU A 31 18.83 -0.08 1.23
N ASN A 32 19.91 -0.68 1.72
CA ASN A 32 19.92 -1.33 3.04
C ASN A 32 19.73 -0.30 4.17
N GLU A 33 20.38 0.85 4.06
CA GLU A 33 20.22 1.92 5.05
C GLU A 33 18.79 2.44 5.10
N VAL A 34 18.21 2.68 3.94
CA VAL A 34 16.83 3.16 3.85
C VAL A 34 15.86 2.11 4.39
N ALA A 35 16.04 0.86 4.03
CA ALA A 35 15.18 -0.22 4.50
C ALA A 35 15.22 -0.34 6.03
N GLU A 36 16.42 -0.29 6.60
CA GLU A 36 16.61 -0.35 8.05
C GLU A 36 15.93 0.81 8.76
N GLU A 37 16.12 2.01 8.27
CA GLU A 37 15.54 3.21 8.86
C GLU A 37 14.01 3.17 8.78
N LEU A 38 13.47 2.80 7.62
CA LEU A 38 12.04 2.74 7.40
C LEU A 38 11.39 1.66 8.29
N GLU A 39 11.99 0.48 8.36
CA GLU A 39 11.47 -0.60 9.20
C GLU A 39 11.49 -0.25 10.67
N ARG A 40 12.52 0.47 11.11
CA ARG A 40 12.66 0.88 12.50
C ARG A 40 11.68 1.99 12.89
N ASP A 41 11.54 2.99 12.04
CA ASP A 41 10.84 4.23 12.39
C ASP A 41 9.40 4.30 11.88
N SER A 42 8.97 3.38 11.03
CA SER A 42 7.60 3.37 10.53
C SER A 42 6.61 3.04 11.64
N ALA A 43 5.39 3.55 11.48
CA ALA A 43 4.30 3.30 12.41
C ALA A 43 3.05 2.92 11.60
N PRO A 44 2.97 1.68 11.12
CA PRO A 44 1.85 1.26 10.30
C PRO A 44 0.54 1.29 11.07
N LYS A 45 -0.47 1.92 10.47
CA LYS A 45 -1.82 1.98 11.02
C LYS A 45 -2.82 1.85 9.89
N SER A 46 -3.92 1.20 10.17
CA SER A 46 -5.00 1.09 9.19
C SER A 46 -6.34 1.14 9.87
N VAL A 47 -7.33 1.64 9.14
CA VAL A 47 -8.74 1.54 9.52
C VAL A 47 -9.49 1.08 8.29
N TYR A 48 -10.55 0.31 8.50
CA TYR A 48 -11.42 -0.07 7.42
C TYR A 48 -12.85 -0.17 7.91
N GLN A 49 -13.78 -0.02 6.98
CA GLN A 49 -15.19 -0.14 7.30
C GLN A 49 -15.92 -0.73 6.10
N GLU A 50 -16.87 -1.60 6.38
CA GLU A 50 -17.72 -2.25 5.41
C GLU A 50 -18.97 -1.41 5.19
N PHE A 51 -19.34 -1.18 3.94
CA PHE A 51 -20.53 -0.41 3.57
C PHE A 51 -21.38 -1.20 2.58
N PRO A 52 -22.72 -1.06 2.64
CA PRO A 52 -23.55 -1.58 1.57
C PRO A 52 -23.18 -0.94 0.26
N CYS A 53 -23.15 -1.73 -0.81
CA CYS A 53 -22.70 -1.30 -2.12
C CYS A 53 -23.71 -1.74 -3.19
N LYS A 54 -24.00 -0.85 -4.14
CA LYS A 54 -24.86 -1.14 -5.28
C LYS A 54 -24.31 -0.40 -6.49
N THR A 55 -24.33 -1.05 -7.63
CA THR A 55 -23.90 -0.42 -8.88
C THR A 55 -25.10 -0.15 -9.76
N GLU A 56 -25.14 1.02 -10.40
CA GLU A 56 -26.17 1.42 -11.35
C GLU A 56 -25.48 2.07 -12.55
N GLY A 57 -25.32 1.31 -13.65
CA GLY A 57 -24.61 1.78 -14.83
C GLY A 57 -23.14 2.08 -14.50
N ASP A 58 -22.76 3.34 -14.67
CA ASP A 58 -21.40 3.80 -14.37
C ASP A 58 -21.28 4.47 -13.00
N GLU A 59 -22.31 4.33 -12.16
CA GLU A 59 -22.34 4.89 -10.83
C GLU A 59 -22.31 3.80 -9.77
N VAL A 60 -21.72 4.14 -8.62
CA VAL A 60 -21.63 3.26 -7.45
C VAL A 60 -22.25 3.96 -6.26
N LEU A 61 -23.11 3.25 -5.56
CA LEU A 61 -23.71 3.70 -4.32
C LEU A 61 -23.03 2.95 -3.17
N ILE A 62 -22.30 3.66 -2.35
CA ILE A 62 -21.59 3.09 -1.19
C ILE A 62 -22.01 3.85 0.04
N GLY A 63 -22.65 3.14 0.98
CA GLY A 63 -23.22 3.78 2.16
C GLY A 63 -24.31 4.76 1.73
N GLY A 64 -24.12 6.03 1.93
CA GLY A 64 -25.04 7.07 1.46
C GLY A 64 -24.48 7.91 0.34
N TYR A 65 -23.37 7.49 -0.25
CA TYR A 65 -22.65 8.27 -1.26
C TYR A 65 -22.80 7.68 -2.65
N ARG A 66 -22.94 8.57 -3.62
CA ARG A 66 -22.99 8.20 -5.05
C ARG A 66 -21.70 8.64 -5.71
N ILE A 67 -21.01 7.70 -6.33
CA ILE A 67 -19.72 7.96 -7.00
C ILE A 67 -19.87 7.59 -8.46
N LYS A 68 -19.56 8.53 -9.35
CA LYS A 68 -19.57 8.28 -10.78
C LYS A 68 -18.18 7.83 -11.23
N SER A 69 -18.04 6.56 -11.50
CA SER A 69 -16.81 5.97 -12.00
C SER A 69 -17.11 4.65 -12.68
N ALA A 70 -16.91 4.61 -13.97
CA ALA A 70 -17.16 3.40 -14.76
C ALA A 70 -16.23 2.27 -14.31
N ASN A 71 -14.98 2.57 -14.02
CA ASN A 71 -14.01 1.56 -13.56
C ASN A 71 -14.40 0.98 -12.22
N LEU A 72 -14.80 1.82 -11.29
CA LEU A 72 -15.21 1.38 -9.96
C LEU A 72 -16.50 0.57 -10.03
N ALA A 73 -17.47 1.01 -10.86
CA ALA A 73 -18.73 0.29 -11.05
C ALA A 73 -18.47 -1.10 -11.61
N LYS A 74 -17.56 -1.22 -12.58
CA LYS A 74 -17.20 -2.51 -13.17
C LYS A 74 -16.55 -3.42 -12.14
N ASN A 75 -15.66 -2.86 -11.34
CA ASN A 75 -14.94 -3.61 -10.30
C ASN A 75 -15.89 -4.13 -9.22
N LEU A 76 -16.89 -3.34 -8.85
CA LEU A 76 -17.82 -3.68 -7.77
C LEU A 76 -19.11 -4.33 -8.26
N GLU A 77 -19.21 -4.61 -9.55
CA GLU A 77 -20.39 -5.25 -10.12
C GLU A 77 -20.65 -6.60 -9.44
N GLY A 78 -21.88 -6.78 -8.97
CA GLY A 78 -22.28 -7.99 -8.27
C GLY A 78 -21.90 -8.03 -6.80
N CYS A 79 -21.21 -7.01 -6.30
CA CYS A 79 -20.86 -6.94 -4.88
C CYS A 79 -21.97 -6.26 -4.07
N GLY A 80 -22.39 -6.90 -2.98
CA GLY A 80 -23.40 -6.31 -2.09
C GLY A 80 -22.79 -5.38 -1.05
N TYR A 81 -21.49 -5.47 -0.83
CA TYR A 81 -20.77 -4.67 0.15
C TYR A 81 -19.43 -4.25 -0.39
N ALA A 82 -18.96 -3.09 0.03
CA ALA A 82 -17.63 -2.60 -0.27
C ALA A 82 -16.91 -2.30 1.03
N VAL A 83 -15.61 -2.57 1.07
CA VAL A 83 -14.76 -2.24 2.20
C VAL A 83 -13.88 -1.05 1.81
N LEU A 84 -13.97 0.01 2.60
CA LEU A 84 -13.09 1.16 2.43
C LEU A 84 -11.95 1.03 3.43
N LEU A 85 -10.73 1.08 2.91
CA LEU A 85 -9.51 0.90 3.69
C LEU A 85 -8.67 2.15 3.60
N ALA A 86 -8.22 2.65 4.74
CA ALA A 86 -7.21 3.70 4.83
C ALA A 86 -6.01 3.16 5.59
N ALA A 87 -4.84 3.38 5.06
CA ALA A 87 -3.61 2.88 5.67
C ALA A 87 -2.51 3.93 5.61
N THR A 88 -1.65 3.93 6.62
CA THR A 88 -0.48 4.79 6.67
C THR A 88 0.67 4.02 7.28
N ILE A 89 1.90 4.41 6.95
CA ILE A 89 3.09 3.87 7.60
C ILE A 89 3.76 4.89 8.53
N GLY A 90 3.09 6.01 8.77
CA GLY A 90 3.55 7.03 9.71
C GLY A 90 4.32 8.16 9.04
N ARG A 91 4.76 9.10 9.85
CA ARG A 91 5.42 10.32 9.38
C ARG A 91 6.89 10.14 9.04
N ALA A 92 7.52 9.09 9.54
CA ALA A 92 8.96 8.87 9.32
C ALA A 92 9.31 8.82 7.84
N ALA A 93 8.44 8.20 7.03
CA ALA A 93 8.65 8.12 5.58
C ALA A 93 8.74 9.50 4.94
N ASP A 94 7.83 10.40 5.31
CA ASP A 94 7.82 11.76 4.76
C ASP A 94 9.07 12.54 5.19
N PHE A 95 9.47 12.40 6.44
CA PHE A 95 10.70 13.02 6.95
C PHE A 95 11.93 12.53 6.21
N MET A 96 12.00 11.23 5.95
CA MET A 96 13.12 10.64 5.21
C MET A 96 13.23 11.23 3.81
N VAL A 97 12.10 11.28 3.10
CA VAL A 97 12.08 11.83 1.73
C VAL A 97 12.52 13.29 1.74
N LYS A 98 11.98 14.09 2.65
CA LYS A 98 12.34 15.51 2.75
C LYS A 98 13.82 15.70 3.09
N LYS A 99 14.30 14.98 4.08
CA LYS A 99 15.68 15.07 4.52
C LYS A 99 16.66 14.73 3.41
N TYR A 100 16.41 13.61 2.73
CA TYR A 100 17.32 13.14 1.68
C TYR A 100 17.19 13.93 0.39
N SER A 101 16.04 14.54 0.13
CA SER A 101 15.87 15.44 -1.02
C SER A 101 16.84 16.63 -0.97
N ILE A 102 17.24 17.01 0.22
CA ILE A 102 18.20 18.11 0.44
C ILE A 102 19.63 17.60 0.47
N THR A 103 19.87 16.45 1.09
CA THR A 103 21.22 15.99 1.41
C THR A 103 21.76 14.92 0.46
N ASN A 104 20.91 14.11 -0.15
CA ASN A 104 21.34 13.02 -1.01
C ASN A 104 20.19 12.59 -1.93
N MET A 105 20.19 13.11 -3.16
CA MET A 105 19.11 12.87 -4.12
C MET A 105 18.94 11.39 -4.46
N ALA A 106 20.03 10.65 -4.59
CA ALA A 106 19.97 9.22 -4.86
C ALA A 106 19.26 8.48 -3.73
N LYS A 107 19.59 8.85 -2.50
CA LYS A 107 18.97 8.24 -1.32
C LYS A 107 17.49 8.62 -1.22
N ALA A 108 17.13 9.85 -1.63
CA ALA A 108 15.73 10.28 -1.69
C ALA A 108 14.92 9.43 -2.67
N ALA A 109 15.48 9.17 -3.85
CA ALA A 109 14.80 8.35 -4.85
C ALA A 109 14.60 6.92 -4.35
N ILE A 110 15.61 6.34 -3.72
CA ILE A 110 15.53 5.01 -3.13
C ILE A 110 14.48 5.00 -2.01
N THR A 111 14.44 6.06 -1.20
CA THR A 111 13.44 6.17 -0.14
C THR A 111 12.02 6.16 -0.69
N GLN A 112 11.76 6.93 -1.75
CA GLN A 112 10.44 6.96 -2.37
C GLN A 112 10.03 5.58 -2.88
N ALA A 113 10.95 4.87 -3.51
CA ALA A 113 10.69 3.51 -4.00
C ALA A 113 10.43 2.54 -2.85
N ALA A 114 11.23 2.62 -1.80
CA ALA A 114 11.08 1.76 -0.62
C ALA A 114 9.75 2.02 0.10
N VAL A 115 9.36 3.29 0.22
CA VAL A 115 8.09 3.67 0.83
C VAL A 115 6.92 3.11 0.04
N ALA A 116 6.96 3.22 -1.29
CA ALA A 116 5.90 2.68 -2.14
C ALA A 116 5.77 1.16 -1.97
N ALA A 117 6.89 0.45 -1.99
CA ALA A 117 6.91 -1.00 -1.81
C ALA A 117 6.41 -1.39 -0.41
N TYR A 118 6.79 -0.64 0.60
CA TYR A 118 6.43 -0.92 1.99
C TYR A 118 4.94 -0.72 2.23
N ILE A 119 4.37 0.36 1.70
CA ILE A 119 2.93 0.62 1.79
C ILE A 119 2.16 -0.49 1.09
N GLU A 120 2.60 -0.90 -0.09
CA GLU A 120 1.95 -1.97 -0.85
C GLU A 120 1.93 -3.27 -0.06
N THR A 121 3.06 -3.63 0.56
CA THR A 121 3.15 -4.81 1.40
C THR A 121 2.18 -4.72 2.58
N TYR A 122 2.11 -3.56 3.22
CA TYR A 122 1.23 -3.36 4.36
C TYR A 122 -0.25 -3.47 3.98
N VAL A 123 -0.63 -2.84 2.87
CA VAL A 123 -2.02 -2.91 2.37
C VAL A 123 -2.38 -4.36 2.04
N ASP A 124 -1.48 -5.11 1.42
CA ASP A 124 -1.72 -6.51 1.11
C ASP A 124 -1.95 -7.35 2.37
N GLU A 125 -1.18 -7.10 3.43
CA GLU A 125 -1.35 -7.79 4.71
C GLU A 125 -2.68 -7.46 5.36
N VAL A 126 -3.07 -6.18 5.35
CA VAL A 126 -4.36 -5.74 5.91
C VAL A 126 -5.51 -6.36 5.11
N GLN A 127 -5.38 -6.36 3.79
CA GLN A 127 -6.40 -6.93 2.92
C GLN A 127 -6.59 -8.42 3.16
N ALA A 128 -5.49 -9.15 3.33
CA ALA A 128 -5.55 -10.57 3.66
C ALA A 128 -6.23 -10.81 5.02
N SER A 129 -5.98 -9.93 5.98
CA SER A 129 -6.63 -9.98 7.29
C SER A 129 -8.14 -9.74 7.18
N ILE A 130 -8.55 -8.79 6.35
CA ILE A 130 -9.97 -8.48 6.11
C ILE A 130 -10.67 -9.67 5.45
N GLN A 131 -10.01 -10.35 4.52
CA GLN A 131 -10.59 -11.49 3.81
C GLN A 131 -10.97 -12.64 4.73
N LYS A 132 -10.27 -12.79 5.85
CA LYS A 132 -10.58 -13.85 6.81
C LYS A 132 -11.94 -13.69 7.47
N GLU A 133 -12.36 -12.45 7.73
CA GLU A 133 -13.66 -12.18 8.34
C GLU A 133 -14.83 -12.49 7.40
N PRO A 134 -14.83 -12.01 6.15
CA PRO A 134 -15.89 -12.38 5.20
C PRO A 134 -16.01 -13.88 4.98
N ALA A 135 -14.90 -14.61 4.97
CA ALA A 135 -14.90 -16.07 4.80
C ALA A 135 -15.68 -16.75 5.92
N LYS A 136 -15.55 -16.25 7.15
CA LYS A 136 -16.29 -16.78 8.31
C LYS A 136 -17.80 -16.56 8.16
N ARG A 137 -18.21 -15.55 7.42
CA ARG A 137 -19.61 -15.24 7.17
C ARG A 137 -20.13 -15.80 5.86
N GLY A 138 -19.34 -16.62 5.17
CA GLY A 138 -19.71 -17.19 3.88
C GLY A 138 -19.62 -16.21 2.72
N LEU A 139 -18.91 -15.10 2.89
CA LEU A 139 -18.71 -14.10 1.86
C LEU A 139 -17.33 -14.23 1.24
N SER A 140 -17.15 -13.67 0.05
CA SER A 140 -15.85 -13.58 -0.59
C SER A 140 -15.50 -12.13 -0.86
N LEU A 141 -14.24 -11.79 -0.78
CA LEU A 141 -13.74 -10.44 -1.00
C LEU A 141 -13.09 -10.35 -2.37
N ARG A 142 -13.50 -9.36 -3.16
CA ARG A 142 -12.90 -9.10 -4.46
C ARG A 142 -11.84 -8.02 -4.31
N ASN A 143 -10.64 -8.32 -4.80
CA ASN A 143 -9.56 -7.36 -4.82
C ASN A 143 -9.78 -6.35 -5.93
N GLY A 144 -9.55 -5.07 -5.62
CA GLY A 144 -9.77 -4.04 -6.63
C GLY A 144 -9.19 -2.69 -6.28
#